data_945c33ffeb5ee9044888d63b59550335
#
_entry.id   945c33ffeb5ee9044888d63b59550335
#
_cell.length_a   1.000
_cell.length_b   1.000
_cell.length_c   1.000
_cell.angle_alpha   90.00
_cell.angle_beta   90.00
_cell.angle_gamma   90.00
#
_symmetry.space_group_name_H-M   'P 1'
#
loop_
_entity.id
_entity.type
_entity.pdbx_description
1 polymer ?
#
loop_
_entity_poly.entity_id
_entity_poly.type
_entity_poly.pdbx_seq_one_letter_code
_entity_poly.pdbx_strand_id
1 'polypeptide(L)'
;MKAILSRALLLAALSLPLCQSALAGVVINGTRVIYPAQAREVTVQVENTGDTPSLVQAWIDSGDAEQTPETSDAPFVLTPPISRVEAGRSQALRIIFTGKALPSDRESVFWFNVLDVPPSPQATPGEEQNLLQVAFRSRLKLFYRPQGLAGTANGAPALLRWSRTGNRLRVENPSPFHVTLAEVRALAGTQDAVVEEQGKMLAPGQQLEFTVPATTAQVRFTTINDFGGRVERTVAVGSGS
;
A
#
# COMPACT_ATOMS: atom_id res chain seq x y z
N MET A 1 -49.32 21.74 -21.30
CA MET A 1 -48.70 20.55 -20.67
C MET A 1 -47.64 19.91 -21.55
N LYS A 2 -47.80 19.65 -22.83
CA LYS A 2 -46.81 19.02 -23.71
C LYS A 2 -45.48 19.80 -23.84
N ALA A 3 -45.52 21.14 -23.86
CA ALA A 3 -44.31 21.97 -23.98
C ALA A 3 -43.46 22.04 -22.69
N ILE A 4 -44.05 21.79 -21.54
CA ILE A 4 -43.33 21.75 -20.25
C ILE A 4 -42.63 20.38 -20.09
N LEU A 5 -43.26 19.29 -20.51
CA LEU A 5 -42.67 17.95 -20.51
C LEU A 5 -41.47 17.86 -21.44
N SER A 6 -41.53 18.45 -22.66
CA SER A 6 -40.40 18.43 -23.59
C SER A 6 -39.21 19.26 -23.09
N ARG A 7 -39.45 20.38 -22.39
CA ARG A 7 -38.34 21.15 -21.76
C ARG A 7 -37.72 20.46 -20.57
N ALA A 8 -38.52 19.75 -19.76
CA ALA A 8 -37.98 18.94 -18.66
C ALA A 8 -37.17 17.74 -19.15
N LEU A 9 -37.58 17.12 -20.27
CA LEU A 9 -36.80 16.01 -20.88
C LEU A 9 -35.47 16.50 -21.49
N LEU A 10 -35.43 17.70 -22.05
CA LEU A 10 -34.22 18.31 -22.61
C LEU A 10 -33.23 18.68 -21.49
N LEU A 11 -33.69 19.18 -20.35
CA LEU A 11 -32.86 19.48 -19.18
C LEU A 11 -32.34 18.22 -18.50
N ALA A 12 -33.10 17.13 -18.45
CA ALA A 12 -32.67 15.85 -17.92
C ALA A 12 -31.62 15.17 -18.82
N ALA A 13 -31.68 15.36 -20.14
CA ALA A 13 -30.68 14.86 -21.06
C ALA A 13 -29.32 15.61 -20.99
N LEU A 14 -29.33 16.87 -20.54
CA LEU A 14 -28.12 17.70 -20.39
C LEU A 14 -27.39 17.44 -19.08
N SER A 15 -28.00 16.72 -18.12
CA SER A 15 -27.40 16.38 -16.81
C SER A 15 -26.79 14.99 -16.73
N LEU A 16 -26.58 14.29 -17.86
CA LEU A 16 -25.76 13.08 -17.86
C LEU A 16 -24.32 13.50 -17.47
N PRO A 17 -23.80 13.05 -16.32
CA PRO A 17 -22.43 13.32 -15.98
C PRO A 17 -21.56 12.67 -17.05
N LEU A 18 -20.73 13.46 -17.72
CA LEU A 18 -19.61 12.98 -18.50
C LEU A 18 -18.68 12.29 -17.49
N CYS A 19 -18.89 11.00 -17.21
CA CYS A 19 -17.93 10.16 -16.54
C CYS A 19 -16.71 10.07 -17.45
N GLN A 20 -15.82 11.06 -17.33
CA GLN A 20 -14.49 10.92 -17.91
C GLN A 20 -13.82 9.79 -17.16
N SER A 21 -13.54 8.69 -17.85
CA SER A 21 -12.73 7.60 -17.33
C SER A 21 -11.38 8.19 -16.97
N ALA A 22 -11.03 8.23 -15.68
CA ALA A 22 -9.67 8.53 -15.26
C ALA A 22 -8.80 7.39 -15.79
N LEU A 23 -8.04 7.67 -16.84
CA LEU A 23 -7.07 6.73 -17.40
C LEU A 23 -5.91 6.67 -16.39
N ALA A 24 -5.89 5.62 -15.58
CA ALA A 24 -4.72 5.26 -14.80
C ALA A 24 -3.66 4.75 -15.79
N GLY A 25 -2.40 5.20 -15.66
CA GLY A 25 -1.30 4.68 -16.45
C GLY A 25 -0.98 3.22 -16.09
N VAL A 26 0.13 2.99 -15.41
CA VAL A 26 0.54 1.64 -15.00
C VAL A 26 -0.09 1.24 -13.67
N VAL A 27 -0.77 0.10 -13.65
CA VAL A 27 -1.38 -0.52 -12.47
C VAL A 27 -0.56 -1.74 -12.04
N ILE A 28 -0.36 -1.88 -10.73
CA ILE A 28 0.33 -3.03 -10.13
C ILE A 28 -0.72 -3.99 -9.59
N ASN A 29 -0.62 -5.27 -9.94
CA ASN A 29 -1.54 -6.27 -9.42
C ASN A 29 -1.17 -6.63 -7.96
N GLY A 30 -1.85 -5.99 -7.02
CA GLY A 30 -1.68 -6.17 -5.58
C GLY A 30 -1.25 -4.89 -4.85
N THR A 31 -1.36 -4.91 -3.53
CA THR A 31 -1.02 -3.79 -2.63
C THR A 31 0.27 -4.04 -1.84
N ARG A 32 0.81 -5.26 -1.94
CA ARG A 32 2.03 -5.73 -1.28
C ARG A 32 2.59 -6.96 -1.97
N VAL A 33 3.85 -7.23 -1.75
CA VAL A 33 4.53 -8.42 -2.27
C VAL A 33 4.94 -9.30 -1.08
N ILE A 34 4.58 -10.59 -1.13
CA ILE A 34 5.06 -11.58 -0.16
C ILE A 34 6.14 -12.40 -0.87
N TYR A 35 7.35 -12.41 -0.32
CA TYR A 35 8.48 -13.22 -0.80
C TYR A 35 8.77 -14.35 0.22
N PRO A 36 8.27 -15.57 0.00
CA PRO A 36 8.64 -16.71 0.83
C PRO A 36 10.13 -17.02 0.67
N ALA A 37 10.87 -17.20 1.77
CA ALA A 37 12.32 -17.41 1.73
C ALA A 37 12.77 -18.63 0.91
N GLN A 38 11.90 -19.65 0.77
CA GLN A 38 12.15 -20.83 -0.03
C GLN A 38 11.87 -20.64 -1.54
N ALA A 39 11.22 -19.54 -1.91
CA ALA A 39 10.95 -19.26 -3.31
C ALA A 39 12.25 -18.84 -4.03
N ARG A 40 12.46 -19.35 -5.22
CA ARG A 40 13.60 -18.93 -6.06
C ARG A 40 13.38 -17.53 -6.61
N GLU A 41 12.13 -17.21 -6.93
CA GLU A 41 11.70 -15.90 -7.43
C GLU A 41 10.23 -15.66 -7.09
N VAL A 42 9.83 -14.40 -7.12
CA VAL A 42 8.43 -13.97 -7.06
C VAL A 42 8.17 -13.04 -8.23
N THR A 43 7.03 -13.23 -8.91
CA THR A 43 6.65 -12.42 -10.06
C THR A 43 5.55 -11.43 -9.67
N VAL A 44 5.74 -10.16 -10.02
CA VAL A 44 4.73 -9.11 -9.92
C VAL A 44 4.33 -8.68 -11.33
N GLN A 45 3.03 -8.64 -11.60
CA GLN A 45 2.51 -8.13 -12.87
C GLN A 45 2.23 -6.63 -12.75
N VAL A 46 2.70 -5.89 -13.75
CA VAL A 46 2.32 -4.52 -13.99
C VAL A 46 1.57 -4.44 -15.32
N GLU A 47 0.53 -3.65 -15.38
CA GLU A 47 -0.34 -3.51 -16.56
C GLU A 47 -0.47 -2.04 -16.92
N ASN A 48 -0.24 -1.70 -18.17
CA ASN A 48 -0.52 -0.36 -18.67
C ASN A 48 -1.98 -0.32 -19.13
N THR A 49 -2.83 0.29 -18.31
CA THR A 49 -4.26 0.49 -18.60
C THR A 49 -4.54 1.78 -19.36
N GLY A 50 -3.50 2.57 -19.64
CA GLY A 50 -3.59 3.78 -20.46
C GLY A 50 -3.70 3.49 -21.94
N ASP A 51 -3.82 4.55 -22.74
CA ASP A 51 -3.94 4.53 -24.21
C ASP A 51 -2.62 4.79 -24.93
N THR A 52 -1.56 5.11 -24.20
CA THR A 52 -0.21 5.35 -24.71
C THR A 52 0.80 4.41 -24.07
N PRO A 53 1.93 4.10 -24.75
CA PRO A 53 2.99 3.31 -24.13
C PRO A 53 3.59 4.03 -22.92
N SER A 54 4.07 3.27 -21.94
CA SER A 54 4.74 3.80 -20.76
C SER A 54 6.12 3.19 -20.58
N LEU A 55 7.09 3.96 -20.12
CA LEU A 55 8.37 3.46 -19.65
C LEU A 55 8.27 3.15 -18.15
N VAL A 56 8.40 1.88 -17.82
CA VAL A 56 8.36 1.39 -16.43
C VAL A 56 9.77 1.15 -15.96
N GLN A 57 10.17 1.81 -14.88
CA GLN A 57 11.39 1.50 -14.13
C GLN A 57 11.01 0.93 -12.76
N ALA A 58 11.63 -0.18 -12.35
CA ALA A 58 11.32 -0.81 -11.08
C ALA A 58 12.58 -1.18 -10.30
N TRP A 59 12.54 -1.02 -8.96
CA TRP A 59 13.61 -1.38 -8.03
C TRP A 59 13.06 -1.71 -6.65
N ILE A 60 13.93 -2.22 -5.78
CA ILE A 60 13.58 -2.49 -4.38
C ILE A 60 14.49 -1.66 -3.50
N ASP A 61 13.94 -0.99 -2.47
CA ASP A 61 14.71 -0.25 -1.48
C ASP A 61 14.59 -0.88 -0.08
N SER A 62 15.52 -0.55 0.81
CA SER A 62 15.59 -1.07 2.20
C SER A 62 14.81 -0.23 3.22
N GLY A 63 14.03 0.77 2.77
CA GLY A 63 13.16 1.57 3.63
C GLY A 63 13.32 3.08 3.48
N ASP A 64 14.47 3.54 2.98
CA ASP A 64 14.66 4.94 2.63
C ASP A 64 13.96 5.27 1.32
N ALA A 65 13.01 6.19 1.35
CA ALA A 65 12.24 6.59 0.18
C ALA A 65 13.06 7.35 -0.87
N GLU A 66 14.20 7.87 -0.50
CA GLU A 66 15.11 8.61 -1.40
C GLU A 66 16.07 7.67 -2.16
N GLN A 67 16.12 6.39 -1.81
CA GLN A 67 16.93 5.42 -2.55
C GLN A 67 16.42 5.29 -4.00
N THR A 68 17.37 5.35 -4.93
CA THR A 68 17.19 5.14 -6.36
C THR A 68 17.64 3.74 -6.76
N PRO A 69 17.41 3.28 -7.99
CA PRO A 69 17.94 2.00 -8.47
C PRO A 69 19.47 1.86 -8.28
N GLU A 70 20.22 2.97 -8.42
CA GLU A 70 21.68 2.99 -8.32
C GLU A 70 22.18 2.98 -6.88
N THR A 71 21.40 3.49 -5.94
CA THR A 71 21.80 3.63 -4.52
C THR A 71 21.18 2.56 -3.62
N SER A 72 20.30 1.72 -4.15
CA SER A 72 19.66 0.67 -3.38
C SER A 72 20.64 -0.42 -2.95
N ASP A 73 20.59 -0.75 -1.66
CA ASP A 73 21.34 -1.82 -1.00
C ASP A 73 20.48 -3.04 -0.65
N ALA A 74 19.20 -3.04 -1.08
CA ALA A 74 18.27 -4.13 -0.85
C ALA A 74 18.78 -5.42 -1.52
N PRO A 75 18.72 -6.58 -0.82
CA PRO A 75 19.30 -7.82 -1.29
C PRO A 75 18.42 -8.53 -2.34
N PHE A 76 17.99 -7.81 -3.36
CA PHE A 76 17.16 -8.35 -4.42
C PHE A 76 17.64 -7.86 -5.79
N VAL A 77 17.53 -8.75 -6.77
CA VAL A 77 17.64 -8.42 -8.18
C VAL A 77 16.25 -8.44 -8.78
N LEU A 78 15.92 -7.42 -9.56
CA LEU A 78 14.67 -7.30 -10.28
C LEU A 78 14.92 -7.35 -11.79
N THR A 79 14.13 -8.12 -12.53
CA THR A 79 14.30 -8.26 -13.97
C THR A 79 12.96 -8.36 -14.72
N PRO A 80 12.79 -7.57 -15.80
CA PRO A 80 13.64 -6.48 -16.24
C PRO A 80 13.53 -5.24 -15.32
N PRO A 81 14.62 -4.49 -15.05
CA PRO A 81 14.55 -3.28 -14.23
C PRO A 81 13.91 -2.09 -14.97
N ILE A 82 14.01 -2.10 -16.28
CA ILE A 82 13.38 -1.09 -17.17
C ILE A 82 12.67 -1.83 -18.30
N SER A 83 11.46 -1.43 -18.59
CA SER A 83 10.67 -1.97 -19.70
C SER A 83 9.73 -0.94 -20.28
N ARG A 84 9.54 -0.97 -21.60
CA ARG A 84 8.47 -0.25 -22.25
C ARG A 84 7.25 -1.15 -22.31
N VAL A 85 6.13 -0.68 -21.76
CA VAL A 85 4.87 -1.41 -21.71
C VAL A 85 3.87 -0.70 -22.63
N GLU A 86 3.48 -1.37 -23.71
CA GLU A 86 2.50 -0.83 -24.67
C GLU A 86 1.12 -0.70 -24.03
N ALA A 87 0.28 0.18 -24.58
CA ALA A 87 -1.09 0.38 -24.15
C ALA A 87 -1.87 -0.95 -24.08
N GLY A 88 -2.57 -1.20 -22.98
CA GLY A 88 -3.32 -2.42 -22.73
C GLY A 88 -2.47 -3.69 -22.61
N ARG A 89 -1.16 -3.57 -22.39
CA ARG A 89 -0.25 -4.71 -22.20
C ARG A 89 0.25 -4.82 -20.78
N SER A 90 0.62 -6.04 -20.41
CA SER A 90 1.20 -6.35 -19.12
C SER A 90 2.67 -6.74 -19.23
N GLN A 91 3.44 -6.46 -18.19
CA GLN A 91 4.83 -6.86 -18.04
C GLN A 91 4.99 -7.63 -16.73
N ALA A 92 5.63 -8.79 -16.81
CA ALA A 92 6.04 -9.56 -15.63
C ALA A 92 7.40 -9.03 -15.12
N LEU A 93 7.45 -8.65 -13.84
CA LEU A 93 8.65 -8.25 -13.13
C LEU A 93 9.04 -9.35 -12.16
N ARG A 94 10.19 -9.98 -12.35
CA ARG A 94 10.68 -11.07 -11.49
C ARG A 94 11.62 -10.50 -10.44
N ILE A 95 11.37 -10.85 -9.20
CA ILE A 95 12.15 -10.48 -8.02
C ILE A 95 12.88 -11.70 -7.54
N ILE A 96 14.20 -11.61 -7.40
CA ILE A 96 15.09 -12.71 -6.99
C ILE A 96 15.88 -12.25 -5.78
N PHE A 97 15.84 -13.02 -4.70
CA PHE A 97 16.67 -12.76 -3.52
C PHE A 97 18.12 -13.16 -3.76
N THR A 98 19.08 -12.28 -3.38
CA THR A 98 20.53 -12.50 -3.65
C THR A 98 21.24 -13.36 -2.63
N GLY A 99 20.56 -13.81 -1.57
CA GLY A 99 21.14 -14.68 -0.55
C GLY A 99 21.86 -13.95 0.58
N LYS A 100 21.79 -12.61 0.68
CA LYS A 100 22.35 -11.87 1.83
C LYS A 100 21.67 -12.33 3.12
N ALA A 101 22.43 -12.52 4.18
CA ALA A 101 21.90 -12.95 5.47
C ALA A 101 20.82 -11.98 5.99
N LEU A 102 19.62 -12.50 6.23
CA LEU A 102 18.50 -11.82 6.87
C LEU A 102 18.06 -12.59 8.11
N PRO A 103 17.37 -11.96 9.08
CA PRO A 103 16.81 -12.66 10.22
C PRO A 103 15.97 -13.86 9.79
N SER A 104 16.16 -15.01 10.43
CA SER A 104 15.39 -16.24 10.14
C SER A 104 14.22 -16.47 11.09
N ASP A 105 14.16 -15.69 12.18
CA ASP A 105 13.18 -15.77 13.26
C ASP A 105 11.98 -14.83 13.09
N ARG A 106 12.05 -13.95 12.10
CA ARG A 106 11.00 -12.93 11.83
C ARG A 106 11.02 -12.48 10.38
N GLU A 107 9.96 -11.82 9.94
CA GLU A 107 9.88 -11.13 8.66
C GLU A 107 10.88 -9.96 8.58
N SER A 108 11.38 -9.73 7.37
CA SER A 108 12.05 -8.49 7.00
C SER A 108 11.21 -7.72 5.97
N VAL A 109 11.19 -6.39 6.06
CA VAL A 109 10.43 -5.53 5.14
C VAL A 109 11.37 -4.75 4.24
N PHE A 110 11.00 -4.69 2.98
CA PHE A 110 11.60 -3.90 1.90
C PHE A 110 10.48 -3.19 1.14
N TRP A 111 10.85 -2.39 0.14
CA TRP A 111 9.89 -1.64 -0.62
C TRP A 111 10.11 -1.84 -2.11
N PHE A 112 9.09 -2.36 -2.78
CA PHE A 112 9.05 -2.50 -4.22
C PHE A 112 8.52 -1.23 -4.84
N ASN A 113 9.33 -0.61 -5.72
CA ASN A 113 9.03 0.63 -6.40
C ASN A 113 8.78 0.37 -7.87
N VAL A 114 7.81 1.07 -8.41
CA VAL A 114 7.49 1.13 -9.84
C VAL A 114 7.29 2.59 -10.21
N LEU A 115 8.17 3.11 -11.06
CA LEU A 115 8.09 4.44 -11.65
C LEU A 115 7.50 4.30 -13.05
N ASP A 116 6.37 4.96 -13.26
CA ASP A 116 5.67 5.07 -14.53
C ASP A 116 5.99 6.42 -15.16
N VAL A 117 6.67 6.41 -16.30
CA VAL A 117 7.04 7.59 -17.05
C VAL A 117 6.30 7.59 -18.39
N PRO A 118 5.32 8.48 -18.57
CA PRO A 118 4.59 8.58 -19.83
C PRO A 118 5.49 9.12 -20.95
N PRO A 119 5.14 8.89 -22.21
CA PRO A 119 5.90 9.42 -23.35
C PRO A 119 5.93 10.95 -23.34
N SER A 120 7.04 11.52 -23.81
CA SER A 120 7.12 12.96 -24.00
C SER A 120 6.06 13.41 -25.00
N PRO A 121 5.33 14.51 -24.70
CA PRO A 121 4.38 15.08 -25.63
C PRO A 121 5.07 15.46 -26.95
N GLN A 122 4.41 15.18 -28.06
CA GLN A 122 4.92 15.63 -29.36
C GLN A 122 4.64 17.13 -29.52
N ALA A 123 5.71 17.90 -29.66
CA ALA A 123 5.58 19.33 -29.95
C ALA A 123 5.00 19.54 -31.35
N THR A 124 3.92 20.29 -31.46
CA THR A 124 3.41 20.77 -32.77
C THR A 124 4.28 21.94 -33.21
N PRO A 125 4.92 21.90 -34.40
CA PRO A 125 5.73 23.01 -34.85
C PRO A 125 4.95 24.33 -34.90
N GLY A 126 5.43 25.35 -34.18
CA GLY A 126 4.84 26.69 -34.16
C GLY A 126 3.90 26.99 -33.01
N GLU A 127 3.65 26.03 -32.07
CA GLU A 127 2.90 26.27 -30.87
C GLU A 127 3.84 26.21 -29.65
N GLU A 128 3.85 27.26 -28.82
CA GLU A 128 4.42 27.20 -27.47
C GLU A 128 3.44 26.45 -26.58
N GLN A 129 3.69 25.16 -26.34
CA GLN A 129 2.86 24.34 -25.46
C GLN A 129 3.45 24.34 -24.05
N ASN A 130 2.72 24.90 -23.08
CA ASN A 130 3.01 24.71 -21.67
C ASN A 130 2.49 23.34 -21.24
N LEU A 131 3.33 22.30 -21.34
CA LEU A 131 2.97 20.93 -21.02
C LEU A 131 3.58 20.54 -19.66
N LEU A 132 2.75 19.93 -18.81
CA LEU A 132 3.18 19.31 -17.57
C LEU A 132 3.25 17.79 -17.78
N GLN A 133 4.47 17.23 -17.75
CA GLN A 133 4.66 15.78 -17.74
C GLN A 133 4.78 15.30 -16.28
N VAL A 134 3.93 14.37 -15.89
CA VAL A 134 3.89 13.81 -14.53
C VAL A 134 4.29 12.34 -14.58
N ALA A 135 5.32 11.96 -13.84
CA ALA A 135 5.69 10.57 -13.60
C ALA A 135 5.11 10.12 -12.25
N PHE A 136 4.59 8.90 -12.18
CA PHE A 136 4.02 8.34 -10.96
C PHE A 136 4.91 7.25 -10.40
N ARG A 137 5.27 7.37 -9.11
CA ARG A 137 5.98 6.34 -8.37
C ARG A 137 5.04 5.62 -7.42
N SER A 138 4.78 4.36 -7.68
CA SER A 138 4.08 3.45 -6.77
C SER A 138 5.09 2.73 -5.89
N ARG A 139 4.86 2.70 -4.58
CA ARG A 139 5.77 2.09 -3.60
C ARG A 139 5.00 1.12 -2.72
N LEU A 140 5.25 -0.20 -2.89
CA LEU A 140 4.57 -1.28 -2.20
C LEU A 140 5.52 -1.95 -1.21
N LYS A 141 4.99 -2.40 -0.07
CA LYS A 141 5.76 -3.20 0.89
C LYS A 141 6.07 -4.58 0.30
N LEU A 142 7.32 -5.01 0.42
CA LEU A 142 7.78 -6.35 0.12
C LEU A 142 8.19 -7.01 1.43
N PHE A 143 7.54 -8.12 1.79
CA PHE A 143 7.84 -8.88 3.00
C PHE A 143 8.63 -10.14 2.64
N TYR A 144 9.92 -10.17 3.02
CA TYR A 144 10.68 -11.40 2.99
C TYR A 144 10.32 -12.24 4.21
N ARG A 145 9.76 -13.43 3.96
CA ARG A 145 9.18 -14.28 4.99
C ARG A 145 9.94 -15.59 5.13
N PRO A 146 10.72 -15.78 6.20
CA PRO A 146 11.33 -17.05 6.54
C PRO A 146 10.30 -18.17 6.71
N GLN A 147 10.74 -19.39 6.44
CA GLN A 147 9.93 -20.59 6.71
C GLN A 147 9.96 -20.92 8.20
N GLY A 148 8.86 -21.50 8.71
CA GLY A 148 8.79 -21.99 10.10
C GLY A 148 8.52 -20.92 11.15
N LEU A 149 8.16 -19.70 10.77
CA LEU A 149 7.72 -18.69 11.73
C LEU A 149 6.47 -19.17 12.49
N ALA A 150 6.39 -18.87 13.79
CA ALA A 150 5.27 -19.26 14.64
C ALA A 150 3.98 -18.51 14.24
N GLY A 151 2.93 -19.24 13.90
CA GLY A 151 1.64 -18.68 13.49
C GLY A 151 1.57 -18.30 12.02
N THR A 152 0.75 -17.31 11.71
CA THR A 152 0.55 -16.79 10.34
C THR A 152 0.47 -15.27 10.35
N ALA A 153 0.84 -14.62 9.23
CA ALA A 153 0.74 -13.17 9.10
C ALA A 153 -0.72 -12.67 9.25
N ASN A 154 -1.69 -13.41 8.71
CA ASN A 154 -3.11 -13.07 8.84
C ASN A 154 -3.66 -13.31 10.26
N GLY A 155 -3.00 -14.14 11.07
CA GLY A 155 -3.30 -14.37 12.49
C GLY A 155 -2.62 -13.37 13.43
N ALA A 156 -1.51 -12.77 13.02
CA ALA A 156 -0.71 -11.85 13.83
C ALA A 156 -1.50 -10.68 14.45
N PRO A 157 -2.47 -10.06 13.75
CA PRO A 157 -3.27 -8.98 14.34
C PRO A 157 -4.07 -9.39 15.60
N ALA A 158 -4.43 -10.67 15.74
CA ALA A 158 -5.13 -11.17 16.92
C ALA A 158 -4.21 -11.31 18.15
N LEU A 159 -2.89 -11.30 17.92
CA LEU A 159 -1.88 -11.41 18.98
C LEU A 159 -1.43 -10.05 19.53
N LEU A 160 -1.84 -8.95 18.91
CA LEU A 160 -1.50 -7.60 19.38
C LEU A 160 -1.96 -7.39 20.81
N ARG A 161 -1.06 -6.88 21.64
CA ARG A 161 -1.32 -6.57 23.04
C ARG A 161 -1.61 -5.10 23.21
N TRP A 162 -2.83 -4.79 23.64
CA TRP A 162 -3.27 -3.42 23.88
C TRP A 162 -3.35 -3.15 25.37
N SER A 163 -2.68 -2.10 25.83
CA SER A 163 -2.71 -1.66 27.22
C SER A 163 -2.83 -0.14 27.30
N ARG A 164 -3.38 0.37 28.41
CA ARG A 164 -3.54 1.81 28.63
C ARG A 164 -3.10 2.21 30.04
N THR A 165 -2.35 3.30 30.11
CA THR A 165 -1.98 3.97 31.35
C THR A 165 -2.33 5.46 31.22
N GLY A 166 -3.32 5.92 32.00
CA GLY A 166 -3.84 7.28 31.88
C GLY A 166 -4.42 7.53 30.48
N ASN A 167 -3.87 8.49 29.76
CA ASN A 167 -4.25 8.84 28.39
C ASN A 167 -3.32 8.25 27.30
N ARG A 168 -2.42 7.34 27.66
CA ARG A 168 -1.52 6.65 26.74
C ARG A 168 -2.04 5.26 26.45
N LEU A 169 -2.35 5.01 25.21
CA LEU A 169 -2.66 3.69 24.66
C LEU A 169 -1.42 3.13 24.02
N ARG A 170 -0.98 1.95 24.45
CA ARG A 170 0.16 1.23 23.89
C ARG A 170 -0.33 -0.02 23.17
N VAL A 171 0.27 -0.29 22.02
CA VAL A 171 0.14 -1.55 21.28
C VAL A 171 1.51 -2.18 21.10
N GLU A 172 1.63 -3.47 21.36
CA GLU A 172 2.82 -4.29 21.14
C GLU A 172 2.51 -5.39 20.13
N ASN A 173 3.45 -5.65 19.25
CA ASN A 173 3.38 -6.77 18.31
C ASN A 173 4.33 -7.91 18.75
N PRO A 174 3.86 -8.93 19.47
CA PRO A 174 4.71 -10.04 19.91
C PRO A 174 4.95 -11.09 18.81
N SER A 175 4.30 -10.93 17.66
CA SER A 175 4.42 -11.90 16.56
C SER A 175 5.68 -11.70 15.72
N PRO A 176 6.14 -12.71 14.98
CA PRO A 176 7.26 -12.56 14.05
C PRO A 176 6.89 -11.90 12.72
N PHE A 177 5.67 -11.39 12.58
CA PHE A 177 5.15 -10.78 11.35
C PHE A 177 4.95 -9.27 11.52
N HIS A 178 5.09 -8.53 10.43
CA HIS A 178 4.70 -7.13 10.41
C HIS A 178 3.18 -6.99 10.39
N VAL A 179 2.65 -6.08 11.18
CA VAL A 179 1.22 -5.75 11.20
C VAL A 179 1.01 -4.31 10.75
N THR A 180 0.24 -4.09 9.70
CA THR A 180 -0.13 -2.74 9.25
C THR A 180 -1.49 -2.37 9.87
N LEU A 181 -1.49 -1.40 10.77
CA LEU A 181 -2.68 -0.73 11.29
C LEU A 181 -3.10 0.34 10.29
N ALA A 182 -4.19 0.13 9.56
CA ALA A 182 -4.71 1.11 8.60
C ALA A 182 -5.52 2.20 9.30
N GLU A 183 -6.14 1.85 10.44
CA GLU A 183 -6.92 2.75 11.26
C GLU A 183 -6.93 2.23 12.70
N VAL A 184 -6.92 3.16 13.67
CA VAL A 184 -7.10 2.87 15.10
C VAL A 184 -8.12 3.84 15.66
N ARG A 185 -9.11 3.32 16.38
CA ARG A 185 -10.17 4.08 17.03
C ARG A 185 -10.24 3.74 18.51
N ALA A 186 -10.38 4.75 19.34
CA ALA A 186 -10.57 4.61 20.79
C ALA A 186 -12.06 4.67 21.13
N LEU A 187 -12.55 3.65 21.83
CA LEU A 187 -13.95 3.56 22.26
C LEU A 187 -14.05 3.84 23.75
N ALA A 188 -14.81 4.88 24.12
CA ALA A 188 -15.02 5.33 25.49
C ALA A 188 -16.51 5.60 25.74
N GLY A 189 -17.25 4.59 26.22
CA GLY A 189 -18.72 4.67 26.34
C GLY A 189 -19.37 4.81 24.97
N THR A 190 -20.06 5.93 24.74
CA THR A 190 -20.68 6.27 23.43
C THR A 190 -19.73 7.02 22.49
N GLN A 191 -18.54 7.38 22.94
CA GLN A 191 -17.55 8.09 22.14
C GLN A 191 -16.74 7.10 21.31
N ASP A 192 -16.54 7.44 20.02
CA ASP A 192 -15.76 6.70 19.04
C ASP A 192 -14.83 7.69 18.33
N ALA A 193 -13.58 7.78 18.76
CA ALA A 193 -12.61 8.74 18.28
C ALA A 193 -11.53 8.09 17.43
N VAL A 194 -11.26 8.65 16.25
CA VAL A 194 -10.12 8.27 15.41
C VAL A 194 -8.83 8.69 16.09
N VAL A 195 -7.89 7.77 16.21
CA VAL A 195 -6.57 7.95 16.83
C VAL A 195 -5.45 7.91 15.80
N GLU A 196 -5.62 7.05 14.79
CA GLU A 196 -4.69 6.88 13.67
C GLU A 196 -5.47 6.52 12.42
N GLU A 197 -5.23 7.22 11.31
CA GLU A 197 -5.89 6.99 10.01
C GLU A 197 -4.91 7.03 8.82
N GLN A 198 -3.68 7.48 9.03
CA GLN A 198 -2.66 7.53 7.98
C GLN A 198 -1.96 6.20 7.73
N GLY A 199 -2.19 5.26 8.63
CA GLY A 199 -1.61 3.93 8.56
C GLY A 199 -0.22 3.84 9.17
N LYS A 200 -0.06 2.96 10.14
CA LYS A 200 1.22 2.64 10.79
C LYS A 200 1.51 1.16 10.71
N MET A 201 2.78 0.82 10.51
CA MET A 201 3.23 -0.57 10.54
C MET A 201 3.99 -0.83 11.83
N LEU A 202 3.65 -1.93 12.50
CA LEU A 202 4.40 -2.48 13.62
C LEU A 202 5.28 -3.62 13.11
N ALA A 203 6.58 -3.47 13.28
CA ALA A 203 7.52 -4.56 13.09
C ALA A 203 7.39 -5.64 14.18
N PRO A 204 7.93 -6.83 13.98
CA PRO A 204 8.07 -7.84 15.04
C PRO A 204 8.74 -7.28 16.30
N GLY A 205 8.08 -7.43 17.46
CA GLY A 205 8.55 -6.93 18.75
C GLY A 205 8.41 -5.42 18.96
N GLN A 206 7.93 -4.67 17.98
CA GLN A 206 7.78 -3.22 18.10
C GLN A 206 6.57 -2.84 18.95
N GLN A 207 6.67 -1.67 19.59
CA GLN A 207 5.58 -1.00 20.30
C GLN A 207 5.31 0.37 19.68
N LEU A 208 4.03 0.77 19.67
CA LEU A 208 3.58 2.13 19.34
C LEU A 208 2.72 2.68 20.46
N GLU A 209 2.72 3.99 20.60
CA GLU A 209 1.89 4.70 21.57
C GLU A 209 1.00 5.72 20.85
N PHE A 210 -0.22 5.86 21.37
CA PHE A 210 -1.22 6.81 20.90
C PHE A 210 -1.78 7.58 22.10
N THR A 211 -2.20 8.82 21.88
CA THR A 211 -2.92 9.61 22.88
C THR A 211 -4.42 9.35 22.72
N VAL A 212 -5.08 8.93 23.80
CA VAL A 212 -6.51 8.58 23.83
C VAL A 212 -7.17 9.19 25.08
N PRO A 213 -8.51 9.30 25.10
CA PRO A 213 -9.24 9.62 26.33
C PRO A 213 -8.92 8.62 27.46
N ALA A 214 -8.75 9.11 28.68
CA ALA A 214 -8.47 8.27 29.85
C ALA A 214 -9.61 7.27 30.16
N THR A 215 -10.78 7.47 29.59
CA THR A 215 -11.96 6.61 29.71
C THR A 215 -12.05 5.53 28.63
N THR A 216 -11.04 5.42 27.72
CA THR A 216 -11.02 4.42 26.67
C THR A 216 -10.99 3.02 27.27
N ALA A 217 -12.01 2.24 26.96
CA ALA A 217 -12.19 0.86 27.46
C ALA A 217 -11.91 -0.19 26.38
N GLN A 218 -12.10 0.17 25.11
CA GLN A 218 -11.90 -0.72 23.98
C GLN A 218 -11.18 0.02 22.86
N VAL A 219 -10.52 -0.73 22.00
CA VAL A 219 -9.92 -0.25 20.76
C VAL A 219 -10.49 -1.04 19.60
N ARG A 220 -10.98 -0.30 18.59
CA ARG A 220 -11.29 -0.86 17.28
C ARG A 220 -10.16 -0.50 16.35
N PHE A 221 -9.63 -1.49 15.64
CA PHE A 221 -8.53 -1.26 14.70
C PHE A 221 -8.73 -2.08 13.43
N THR A 222 -8.31 -1.48 12.32
CA THR A 222 -8.35 -2.10 11.00
C THR A 222 -6.93 -2.43 10.57
N THR A 223 -6.71 -3.67 10.15
CA THR A 223 -5.42 -4.13 9.62
C THR A 223 -5.53 -4.49 8.15
N ILE A 224 -4.38 -4.55 7.47
CA ILE A 224 -4.32 -4.98 6.07
C ILE A 224 -3.65 -6.36 6.02
N ASN A 225 -4.38 -7.36 5.49
CA ASN A 225 -3.89 -8.73 5.33
C ASN A 225 -2.96 -8.90 4.13
N ASP A 226 -2.40 -10.10 3.91
CA ASP A 226 -1.48 -10.40 2.80
C ASP A 226 -2.10 -10.18 1.41
N PHE A 227 -3.43 -10.24 1.29
CA PHE A 227 -4.17 -10.04 0.04
C PHE A 227 -4.56 -8.57 -0.19
N GLY A 228 -4.18 -7.66 0.73
CA GLY A 228 -4.58 -6.25 0.67
C GLY A 228 -5.95 -5.95 1.24
N GLY A 229 -6.68 -6.95 1.72
CA GLY A 229 -7.99 -6.79 2.35
C GLY A 229 -7.91 -6.12 3.73
N ARG A 230 -8.87 -5.27 4.03
CA ARG A 230 -9.04 -4.64 5.34
C ARG A 230 -9.79 -5.59 6.28
N VAL A 231 -9.25 -5.79 7.49
CA VAL A 231 -9.86 -6.64 8.52
C VAL A 231 -9.97 -5.85 9.81
N GLU A 232 -11.20 -5.62 10.26
CA GLU A 232 -11.51 -4.90 11.49
C GLU A 232 -11.55 -5.85 12.69
N ARG A 233 -11.08 -5.38 13.84
CA ARG A 233 -11.15 -6.06 15.13
C ARG A 233 -11.44 -5.06 16.24
N THR A 234 -12.16 -5.52 17.25
CA THR A 234 -12.38 -4.77 18.49
C THR A 234 -11.89 -5.60 19.67
N VAL A 235 -11.10 -4.98 20.54
CA VAL A 235 -10.53 -5.63 21.72
C VAL A 235 -10.70 -4.74 22.94
N ALA A 236 -10.84 -5.36 24.11
CA ALA A 236 -10.73 -4.64 25.36
C ALA A 236 -9.29 -4.20 25.63
N VAL A 237 -9.12 -3.04 26.24
CA VAL A 237 -7.81 -2.50 26.59
C VAL A 237 -7.46 -2.96 28.00
N GLY A 238 -6.33 -3.66 28.15
CA GLY A 238 -5.78 -4.05 29.43
C GLY A 238 -5.27 -2.83 30.23
N SER A 239 -5.28 -2.92 31.57
CA SER A 239 -4.59 -1.96 32.43
C SER A 239 -3.08 -2.15 32.24
N GLY A 240 -2.39 -1.12 31.76
CA GLY A 240 -0.93 -1.08 31.76
C GLY A 240 -0.40 -0.86 33.18
N SER A 241 0.56 -1.64 33.57
CA SER A 241 1.37 -1.43 34.78
C SER A 241 2.47 -0.40 34.51
#